data_6e75bd851b2ea7367fcd0edda58d03b6
#
_entry.id   6e75bd851b2ea7367fcd0edda58d03b6
#
_cell.length_a   1.000
_cell.length_b   1.000
_cell.length_c   1.000
_cell.angle_alpha   90.00
_cell.angle_beta   90.00
_cell.angle_gamma   90.00
#
_symmetry.space_group_name_H-M   'P 1'
#
loop_
_entity.id
_entity.type
_entity.pdbx_description
1 polymer ?
#
loop_
_entity_poly.entity_id
_entity_poly.type
_entity_poly.pdbx_seq_one_letter_code
_entity_poly.pdbx_strand_id
1 'polypeptide(L)'
;MSAYLIVRAQVAPEDREAFDHWYQTEHLPDAHAAFKSLSAQRGWVEDNPSLHVAIYAFSDLAEAQAIANGSPQITELIAEFDRVWQDRIHRTREVVGVVQSLQR
;
A
#
# COMPACT_ATOMS: atom_id res chain seq x y z
N MET A 1 -13.02 -15.28 -4.34
CA MET A 1 -11.54 -15.39 -4.33
C MET A 1 -10.95 -14.11 -3.74
N SER A 2 -9.88 -14.25 -3.01
CA SER A 2 -9.18 -13.12 -2.40
C SER A 2 -8.55 -12.21 -3.45
N ALA A 3 -8.27 -10.99 -3.06
CA ALA A 3 -7.55 -10.06 -3.90
C ALA A 3 -6.63 -9.20 -3.04
N TYR A 4 -5.61 -8.64 -3.67
CA TYR A 4 -4.65 -7.76 -2.99
C TYR A 4 -4.53 -6.45 -3.74
N LEU A 5 -4.43 -5.37 -2.98
CA LEU A 5 -3.94 -4.09 -3.48
C LEU A 5 -2.48 -3.98 -3.05
N ILE A 6 -1.59 -3.81 -4.02
CA ILE A 6 -0.16 -3.74 -3.76
C ILE A 6 0.34 -2.36 -4.18
N VAL A 7 1.00 -1.68 -3.26
CA VAL A 7 1.55 -0.34 -3.50
C VAL A 7 3.07 -0.42 -3.36
N ARG A 8 3.78 -0.04 -4.41
CA ARG A 8 5.24 0.01 -4.43
C ARG A 8 5.71 1.45 -4.44
N ALA A 9 6.72 1.75 -3.64
CA ALA A 9 7.25 3.10 -3.52
C ALA A 9 8.77 3.07 -3.60
N GLN A 10 9.33 3.88 -4.50
CA GLN A 10 10.77 4.10 -4.58
C GLN A 10 11.14 5.20 -3.61
N VAL A 11 12.02 4.89 -2.66
CA VAL A 11 12.37 5.80 -1.57
C VAL A 11 13.88 5.99 -1.57
N ALA A 12 14.33 7.24 -1.67
CA ALA A 12 15.76 7.54 -1.63
C ALA A 12 16.35 7.13 -0.27
N PRO A 13 17.63 6.73 -0.21
CA PRO A 13 18.23 6.27 1.04
C PRO A 13 18.10 7.28 2.18
N GLU A 14 18.23 8.56 1.89
CA GLU A 14 18.14 9.62 2.90
C GLU A 14 16.72 9.79 3.48
N ASP A 15 15.68 9.32 2.77
CA ASP A 15 14.30 9.38 3.22
C ASP A 15 13.82 8.09 3.88
N ARG A 16 14.58 7.03 3.79
CA ARG A 16 14.14 5.70 4.18
C ARG A 16 13.68 5.61 5.63
N GLU A 17 14.48 6.13 6.55
CA GLU A 17 14.15 6.03 7.97
C GLU A 17 12.89 6.81 8.32
N ALA A 18 12.77 8.02 7.82
CA ALA A 18 11.59 8.86 8.05
C ALA A 18 10.34 8.24 7.41
N PHE A 19 10.48 7.71 6.20
CA PHE A 19 9.38 7.04 5.49
C PHE A 19 8.91 5.80 6.26
N ASP A 20 9.86 4.99 6.73
CA ASP A 20 9.55 3.78 7.49
C ASP A 20 8.76 4.11 8.76
N HIS A 21 9.22 5.10 9.51
CA HIS A 21 8.56 5.52 10.75
C HIS A 21 7.16 6.08 10.47
N TRP A 22 7.02 6.96 9.48
CA TRP A 22 5.73 7.54 9.12
C TRP A 22 4.72 6.49 8.67
N TYR A 23 5.18 5.53 7.86
CA TYR A 23 4.32 4.46 7.38
C TYR A 23 3.86 3.58 8.53
N GLN A 24 4.75 3.26 9.45
CA GLN A 24 4.45 2.42 10.60
C GLN A 24 3.42 3.08 11.54
N THR A 25 3.62 4.35 11.84
CA THR A 25 2.82 5.03 12.87
C THR A 25 1.55 5.65 12.35
N GLU A 26 1.52 6.03 11.09
CA GLU A 26 0.39 6.78 10.53
C GLU A 26 -0.23 6.14 9.30
N HIS A 27 0.54 5.96 8.24
CA HIS A 27 -0.06 5.65 6.94
C HIS A 27 -0.65 4.24 6.86
N LEU A 28 0.05 3.20 7.29
CA LEU A 28 -0.49 1.85 7.21
C LEU A 28 -1.73 1.66 8.10
N PRO A 29 -1.71 2.11 9.36
CA PRO A 29 -2.91 2.02 10.19
C PRO A 29 -4.09 2.79 9.59
N ASP A 30 -3.85 4.00 9.07
CA ASP A 30 -4.90 4.81 8.47
C ASP A 30 -5.47 4.16 7.21
N ALA A 31 -4.62 3.63 6.35
CA ALA A 31 -5.05 2.97 5.12
C ALA A 31 -5.83 1.70 5.43
N HIS A 32 -5.34 0.89 6.36
CA HIS A 32 -6.02 -0.34 6.76
C HIS A 32 -7.44 -0.04 7.27
N ALA A 33 -7.57 0.98 8.11
CA ALA A 33 -8.86 1.38 8.66
C ALA A 33 -9.79 1.94 7.56
N ALA A 34 -9.26 2.82 6.71
CA ALA A 34 -10.04 3.47 5.66
C ALA A 34 -10.51 2.48 4.59
N PHE A 35 -9.65 1.55 4.21
CA PHE A 35 -9.98 0.55 3.18
C PHE A 35 -10.80 -0.61 3.73
N LYS A 36 -10.86 -0.78 5.04
CA LYS A 36 -11.47 -1.94 5.70
C LYS A 36 -10.88 -3.24 5.16
N SER A 37 -9.58 -3.23 4.93
CA SER A 37 -8.88 -4.43 4.42
C SER A 37 -8.86 -5.53 5.48
N LEU A 38 -8.81 -6.78 5.03
CA LEU A 38 -8.73 -7.92 5.93
C LEU A 38 -7.40 -7.93 6.67
N SER A 39 -6.34 -7.54 5.98
CA SER A 39 -5.01 -7.39 6.56
C SER A 39 -4.24 -6.33 5.82
N ALA A 40 -3.20 -5.82 6.46
CA ALA A 40 -2.28 -4.87 5.86
C ALA A 40 -0.88 -5.24 6.31
N GLN A 41 0.04 -5.34 5.37
CA GLN A 41 1.43 -5.68 5.63
C GLN A 41 2.31 -4.78 4.79
N ARG A 42 3.53 -4.57 5.23
CA ARG A 42 4.50 -3.79 4.48
C ARG A 42 5.91 -4.27 4.77
N GLY A 43 6.81 -3.97 3.86
CA GLY A 43 8.21 -4.32 4.04
C GLY A 43 9.07 -3.68 2.98
N TRP A 44 10.35 -3.93 3.07
CA TRP A 44 11.35 -3.48 2.11
C TRP A 44 11.84 -4.69 1.33
N VAL A 45 12.04 -4.51 0.02
CA VAL A 45 12.53 -5.61 -0.81
C VAL A 45 13.97 -5.91 -0.45
N GLU A 46 14.28 -7.17 -0.18
CA GLU A 46 15.60 -7.56 0.32
C GLU A 46 16.73 -7.16 -0.62
N ASP A 47 16.55 -7.39 -1.93
CA ASP A 47 17.56 -7.10 -2.92
C ASP A 47 17.52 -5.67 -3.45
N ASN A 48 16.56 -4.88 -2.99
CA ASN A 48 16.41 -3.49 -3.42
C ASN A 48 15.91 -2.66 -2.25
N PRO A 49 16.83 -2.24 -1.36
CA PRO A 49 16.43 -1.58 -0.11
C PRO A 49 15.78 -0.21 -0.28
N SER A 50 15.73 0.31 -1.51
CA SER A 50 15.01 1.53 -1.82
C SER A 50 13.54 1.28 -2.18
N LEU A 51 13.14 0.02 -2.34
CA LEU A 51 11.77 -0.31 -2.74
C LEU A 51 10.96 -0.77 -1.54
N HIS A 52 9.94 0.01 -1.21
CA HIS A 52 8.97 -0.31 -0.16
C HIS A 52 7.72 -0.91 -0.80
N VAL A 53 7.15 -1.93 -0.16
CA VAL A 53 5.94 -2.60 -0.65
C VAL A 53 4.93 -2.66 0.48
N ALA A 54 3.70 -2.23 0.21
CA ALA A 54 2.57 -2.39 1.12
C ALA A 54 1.52 -3.26 0.45
N ILE A 55 0.94 -4.20 1.20
CA ILE A 55 0.01 -5.19 0.69
C ILE A 55 -1.24 -5.19 1.53
N TYR A 56 -2.39 -4.91 0.90
CA TYR A 56 -3.69 -4.90 1.56
C TYR A 56 -4.54 -6.04 0.99
N ALA A 57 -5.09 -6.87 1.87
CA ALA A 57 -5.89 -8.03 1.45
C ALA A 57 -7.37 -7.72 1.52
N PHE A 58 -8.12 -8.23 0.55
CA PHE A 58 -9.57 -8.06 0.47
C PHE A 58 -10.22 -9.42 0.19
N SER A 59 -11.50 -9.53 0.54
CA SER A 59 -12.22 -10.79 0.36
C SER A 59 -12.50 -11.11 -1.10
N ASP A 60 -12.61 -10.10 -1.97
CA ASP A 60 -12.82 -10.31 -3.39
C ASP A 60 -12.22 -9.20 -4.25
N LEU A 61 -12.16 -9.48 -5.55
CA LEU A 61 -11.57 -8.57 -6.53
C LEU A 61 -12.32 -7.25 -6.63
N ALA A 62 -13.64 -7.29 -6.53
CA ALA A 62 -14.46 -6.08 -6.67
C ALA A 62 -14.15 -5.07 -5.57
N GLU A 63 -13.96 -5.53 -4.34
CA GLU A 63 -13.59 -4.65 -3.22
C GLU A 63 -12.25 -3.98 -3.47
N ALA A 64 -11.25 -4.76 -3.87
CA ALA A 64 -9.91 -4.22 -4.12
C ALA A 64 -9.93 -3.22 -5.27
N GLN A 65 -10.65 -3.52 -6.35
CA GLN A 65 -10.75 -2.62 -7.50
C GLN A 65 -11.49 -1.33 -7.16
N ALA A 66 -12.52 -1.40 -6.33
CA ALA A 66 -13.27 -0.21 -5.92
C ALA A 66 -12.36 0.77 -5.16
N ILE A 67 -11.49 0.25 -4.30
CA ILE A 67 -10.52 1.08 -3.58
C ILE A 67 -9.50 1.68 -4.57
N ALA A 68 -8.92 0.85 -5.42
CA ALA A 68 -7.85 1.27 -6.33
C ALA A 68 -8.32 2.26 -7.39
N ASN A 69 -9.60 2.21 -7.77
CA ASN A 69 -10.15 3.02 -8.86
C ASN A 69 -10.69 4.37 -8.41
N GLY A 70 -10.28 4.85 -7.25
CA GLY A 70 -10.56 6.22 -6.86
C GLY A 70 -11.72 6.38 -5.90
N SER A 71 -11.87 5.46 -4.97
CA SER A 71 -12.82 5.65 -3.87
C SER A 71 -12.47 6.91 -3.07
N PRO A 72 -13.43 7.51 -2.35
CA PRO A 72 -13.13 8.65 -1.49
C PRO A 72 -12.01 8.35 -0.49
N GLN A 73 -11.94 7.11 0.01
CA GLN A 73 -10.93 6.70 0.98
C GLN A 73 -9.52 6.82 0.41
N ILE A 74 -9.30 6.32 -0.81
CA ILE A 74 -7.95 6.38 -1.38
C ILE A 74 -7.59 7.80 -1.81
N THR A 75 -8.55 8.58 -2.25
CA THR A 75 -8.31 9.96 -2.65
C THR A 75 -7.76 10.78 -1.48
N GLU A 76 -8.34 10.62 -0.31
CA GLU A 76 -7.90 11.33 0.89
C GLU A 76 -6.50 10.89 1.32
N LEU A 77 -6.22 9.58 1.25
CA LEU A 77 -4.90 9.05 1.60
C LEU A 77 -3.82 9.50 0.63
N ILE A 78 -4.15 9.59 -0.66
CA ILE A 78 -3.23 10.12 -1.68
C ILE A 78 -2.90 11.58 -1.36
N ALA A 79 -3.92 12.37 -1.04
CA ALA A 79 -3.71 13.78 -0.72
C ALA A 79 -2.79 13.95 0.49
N GLU A 80 -2.97 13.14 1.52
CA GLU A 80 -2.11 13.17 2.69
C GLU A 80 -0.68 12.74 2.37
N PHE A 81 -0.54 11.67 1.59
CA PHE A 81 0.77 11.18 1.16
C PHE A 81 1.51 12.29 0.39
N ASP A 82 0.82 12.94 -0.55
CA ASP A 82 1.42 14.00 -1.36
C ASP A 82 1.79 15.21 -0.52
N ARG A 83 1.01 15.53 0.50
CA ARG A 83 1.31 16.63 1.39
C ARG A 83 2.59 16.37 2.19
N VAL A 84 2.78 15.14 2.67
CA VAL A 84 3.93 14.78 3.50
C VAL A 84 5.20 14.61 2.65
N TRP A 85 5.11 13.92 1.53
CA TRP A 85 6.28 13.51 0.74
C TRP A 85 6.49 14.33 -0.52
N GLN A 86 5.45 15.01 -0.99
CA GLN A 86 5.48 15.80 -2.22
C GLN A 86 5.89 14.93 -3.40
N ASP A 87 6.84 15.37 -4.24
CA ASP A 87 7.26 14.59 -5.40
C ASP A 87 8.53 13.76 -5.15
N ARG A 88 8.92 13.60 -3.89
CA ARG A 88 10.15 12.85 -3.55
C ARG A 88 9.99 11.35 -3.68
N ILE A 89 8.76 10.85 -3.69
CA ILE A 89 8.48 9.41 -3.71
C ILE A 89 7.73 9.08 -4.99
N HIS A 90 8.30 8.16 -5.78
CA HIS A 90 7.59 7.60 -6.92
C HIS A 90 6.90 6.30 -6.50
N ARG A 91 5.59 6.21 -6.72
CA ARG A 91 4.87 5.01 -6.33
C ARG A 91 3.94 4.54 -7.44
N THR A 92 3.70 3.24 -7.43
CA THR A 92 2.76 2.57 -8.33
C THR A 92 1.85 1.69 -7.49
N ARG A 93 0.67 1.37 -8.03
CA ARG A 93 -0.23 0.44 -7.37
C ARG A 93 -0.84 -0.50 -8.40
N GLU A 94 -1.17 -1.70 -7.94
CA GLU A 94 -1.79 -2.70 -8.77
C GLU A 94 -2.73 -3.55 -7.93
N VAL A 95 -3.71 -4.16 -8.58
CA VAL A 95 -4.63 -5.09 -7.95
C VAL A 95 -4.36 -6.48 -8.50
N VAL A 96 -4.20 -7.44 -7.60
CA VAL A 96 -4.00 -8.84 -7.97
C VAL A 96 -5.19 -9.66 -7.49
N GLY A 97 -5.92 -10.27 -8.43
CA GLY A 97 -6.96 -11.22 -8.08
C GLY A 97 -6.34 -12.60 -7.95
N VAL A 98 -6.56 -13.26 -6.82
CA VAL A 98 -6.01 -14.59 -6.59
C VAL A 98 -6.83 -15.60 -7.37
N VAL A 99 -6.17 -16.40 -8.23
CA VAL A 99 -6.84 -17.44 -9.02
C VAL A 99 -6.60 -18.83 -8.47
N GLN A 100 -5.64 -18.98 -7.56
CA GLN A 100 -5.36 -20.26 -6.92
C GLN A 100 -4.62 -19.99 -5.63
N SER A 101 -4.98 -20.74 -4.59
CA SER A 101 -4.33 -20.63 -3.30
C SER A 101 -4.14 -22.03 -2.74
N LEU A 102 -2.91 -22.35 -2.38
CA LEU A 102 -2.56 -23.61 -1.77
C LEU A 102 -1.95 -23.34 -0.41
N GLN A 103 -2.30 -24.16 0.55
CA GLN A 103 -1.76 -24.01 1.91
C GLN A 103 -1.09 -25.31 2.32
N ARG A 104 -0.10 -25.21 3.21
CA ARG A 104 0.68 -26.31 3.70
C ARG A 104 0.04 -26.93 4.92
#